data_f4a699fcd5c1b245784c3389f520d046
#
_entry.id   f4a699fcd5c1b245784c3389f520d046
#
_cell.length_a   1.000
_cell.length_b   1.000
_cell.length_c   1.000
_cell.angle_alpha   90.00
_cell.angle_beta   90.00
_cell.angle_gamma   90.00
#
_symmetry.space_group_name_H-M   'P 1'
#
loop_
_entity.id
_entity.type
_entity.pdbx_description
1 polymer ?
#
loop_
_entity_poly.entity_id
_entity_poly.type
_entity_poly.pdbx_seq_one_letter_code
_entity_poly.pdbx_strand_id
1 'polypeptide(L)'
;MDLRVPTLIKFLNRLKSGTAAWNNIYIKGNRRNNFRILKKVVYLVYYLKAILKRGTLNIQLRMNPNSYCLIMAGGIGNRFWPVSNRRCPKQFSDILHCGKSFIRQTYERISQIFPNHRIFIITGEEYEDIIKRQLPEIPDSNILKETYVRNTAPCIAYAAYKIKGLNPDAYIVTIPSDHFISNDQAYLNDIQEGLSFIEKQKGLLTIGITPTRAETEYGYIQVKSKDNTQKISQVKTFTEKPNQELANMFFDSDEFLWNAGIFIWSVQDIIQEFKTHMFDLHALFNTECKLNTPAEPAFIKSVYGQCHNVSIDVGIMEKSQHVYVLKGNFGWSDVGTWHAFHALCDKDDHNNVTNSDKVVLNDSNDCIVNVPPRKNVVVQGVDNLIIAEKDNYLMICHRKDEDKIKRFEKFFRHKK
;
A
#
# COMPACT_ATOMS: atom_id res chain seq x y z
N MET A 1 34.38 -36.32 2.38
CA MET A 1 34.60 -35.40 3.51
C MET A 1 33.26 -34.86 3.93
N ASP A 2 32.63 -35.56 4.89
CA ASP A 2 31.28 -35.27 5.39
C ASP A 2 31.31 -34.06 6.34
N LEU A 3 30.95 -32.89 5.83
CA LEU A 3 30.71 -31.72 6.65
C LEU A 3 29.27 -31.78 7.19
N ARG A 4 29.15 -32.12 8.48
CA ARG A 4 27.86 -32.16 9.18
C ARG A 4 27.21 -30.76 9.18
N VAL A 5 25.91 -30.67 8.89
CA VAL A 5 25.09 -29.43 8.79
C VAL A 5 25.34 -28.38 9.91
N PRO A 6 25.59 -28.78 11.19
CA PRO A 6 25.87 -27.81 12.25
C PRO A 6 27.17 -27.01 12.06
N THR A 7 28.19 -27.60 11.39
CA THR A 7 29.47 -26.92 11.13
C THR A 7 29.34 -25.88 10.03
N LEU A 8 28.45 -26.13 9.05
CA LEU A 8 28.15 -25.21 7.95
C LEU A 8 27.38 -23.98 8.45
N ILE A 9 26.42 -24.18 9.35
CA ILE A 9 25.64 -23.10 9.97
C ILE A 9 26.51 -22.16 10.82
N LYS A 10 27.45 -22.72 11.60
CA LYS A 10 28.44 -21.93 12.36
C LYS A 10 29.37 -21.12 11.45
N PHE A 11 29.75 -21.68 10.30
CA PHE A 11 30.57 -20.98 9.30
C PHE A 11 29.81 -19.84 8.62
N LEU A 12 28.55 -20.05 8.24
CA LEU A 12 27.68 -19.02 7.62
C LEU A 12 27.35 -17.87 8.59
N ASN A 13 27.17 -18.17 9.86
CA ASN A 13 26.93 -17.13 10.89
C ASN A 13 28.19 -16.28 11.17
N ARG A 14 29.39 -16.84 11.02
CA ARG A 14 30.64 -16.08 11.08
C ARG A 14 30.89 -15.17 9.86
N LEU A 15 30.34 -15.53 8.69
CA LEU A 15 30.38 -14.68 7.49
C LEU A 15 29.40 -13.49 7.57
N LYS A 16 28.31 -13.60 8.34
CA LYS A 16 27.35 -12.50 8.57
C LYS A 16 27.87 -11.40 9.53
N SER A 17 28.80 -11.72 10.41
CA SER A 17 29.36 -10.77 11.38
C SER A 17 30.54 -9.93 10.83
N GLY A 18 30.72 -9.86 9.52
CA GLY A 18 31.45 -8.88 8.71
C GLY A 18 32.66 -8.20 9.33
N THR A 19 33.58 -8.91 9.99
CA THR A 19 34.91 -8.34 10.28
C THR A 19 35.89 -9.49 10.59
N ALA A 20 37.06 -9.43 9.99
CA ALA A 20 38.30 -10.18 10.31
C ALA A 20 38.55 -11.58 9.66
N ALA A 21 37.64 -12.22 8.95
CA ALA A 21 37.88 -13.54 8.37
C ALA A 21 38.55 -13.53 6.99
N TRP A 22 38.58 -12.41 6.27
CA TRP A 22 39.09 -12.36 4.88
C TRP A 22 40.61 -12.32 4.79
N ASN A 23 41.30 -11.79 5.79
CA ASN A 23 42.78 -11.65 5.76
C ASN A 23 43.53 -12.96 6.02
N ASN A 24 42.90 -13.98 6.60
CA ASN A 24 43.58 -15.27 6.92
C ASN A 24 43.42 -16.39 5.86
N ILE A 25 42.57 -16.20 4.85
CA ILE A 25 42.39 -17.17 3.76
C ILE A 25 43.36 -16.90 2.59
N TYR A 26 44.03 -15.74 2.58
CA TYR A 26 44.90 -15.31 1.47
C TYR A 26 46.38 -15.74 1.56
N ILE A 27 46.79 -16.40 2.63
CA ILE A 27 48.24 -16.63 2.88
C ILE A 27 48.60 -18.10 2.95
N LYS A 28 48.20 -18.98 2.11
CA LYS A 28 48.95 -20.24 1.80
C LYS A 28 48.17 -21.08 0.80
N GLY A 29 48.50 -20.95 -0.48
CA GLY A 29 48.04 -21.90 -1.50
C GLY A 29 47.97 -21.32 -2.91
N ASN A 30 48.30 -22.16 -3.89
CA ASN A 30 48.39 -21.89 -5.32
C ASN A 30 47.15 -21.19 -5.87
N ARG A 31 47.27 -19.97 -6.40
CA ARG A 31 46.20 -19.05 -6.85
C ARG A 31 45.15 -19.68 -7.76
N ARG A 32 45.48 -20.71 -8.57
CA ARG A 32 44.55 -21.39 -9.46
C ARG A 32 43.56 -22.32 -8.73
N ASN A 33 43.95 -22.95 -7.63
CA ASN A 33 43.08 -23.83 -6.85
C ASN A 33 42.09 -23.04 -5.98
N ASN A 34 42.52 -21.92 -5.44
CA ASN A 34 41.65 -21.05 -4.60
C ASN A 34 40.51 -20.43 -5.41
N PHE A 35 40.73 -20.07 -6.67
CA PHE A 35 39.69 -19.53 -7.56
C PHE A 35 38.63 -20.58 -7.93
N ARG A 36 39.04 -21.84 -8.08
CA ARG A 36 38.11 -22.99 -8.30
C ARG A 36 37.26 -23.29 -7.07
N ILE A 37 37.82 -23.19 -5.88
CA ILE A 37 37.12 -23.41 -4.62
C ILE A 37 36.14 -22.25 -4.38
N LEU A 38 36.55 -20.99 -4.62
CA LEU A 38 35.69 -19.81 -4.49
C LEU A 38 34.50 -19.87 -5.45
N LYS A 39 34.71 -20.23 -6.72
CA LYS A 39 33.61 -20.48 -7.67
C LYS A 39 32.65 -21.56 -7.19
N LYS A 40 33.14 -22.65 -6.65
CA LYS A 40 32.28 -23.73 -6.12
C LYS A 40 31.49 -23.32 -4.90
N VAL A 41 32.08 -22.49 -4.00
CA VAL A 41 31.38 -21.95 -2.82
C VAL A 41 30.34 -20.94 -3.23
N VAL A 42 30.64 -20.06 -4.17
CA VAL A 42 29.66 -19.11 -4.73
C VAL A 42 28.51 -19.84 -5.43
N TYR A 43 28.82 -20.88 -6.24
CA TYR A 43 27.78 -21.71 -6.86
C TYR A 43 26.94 -22.47 -5.83
N LEU A 44 27.56 -22.99 -4.76
CA LEU A 44 26.86 -23.68 -3.67
C LEU A 44 25.95 -22.72 -2.89
N VAL A 45 26.38 -21.48 -2.63
CA VAL A 45 25.58 -20.45 -1.99
C VAL A 45 24.40 -20.02 -2.89
N TYR A 46 24.62 -19.87 -4.20
CA TYR A 46 23.54 -19.63 -5.16
C TYR A 46 22.57 -20.80 -5.26
N TYR A 47 23.08 -22.04 -5.26
CA TYR A 47 22.28 -23.25 -5.30
C TYR A 47 21.47 -23.45 -4.01
N LEU A 48 22.09 -23.18 -2.84
CA LEU A 48 21.39 -23.21 -1.54
C LEU A 48 20.37 -22.07 -1.41
N LYS A 49 20.67 -20.88 -1.92
CA LYS A 49 19.67 -19.80 -2.03
C LYS A 49 18.51 -20.19 -2.97
N ALA A 50 18.78 -20.88 -4.06
CA ALA A 50 17.75 -21.37 -4.97
C ALA A 50 16.93 -22.51 -4.36
N ILE A 51 17.54 -23.41 -3.57
CA ILE A 51 16.85 -24.48 -2.83
C ILE A 51 16.04 -23.89 -1.67
N LEU A 52 16.59 -22.94 -0.91
CA LEU A 52 15.87 -22.22 0.14
C LEU A 52 14.71 -21.41 -0.46
N LYS A 53 14.91 -20.77 -1.59
CA LYS A 53 13.86 -20.10 -2.35
C LYS A 53 12.80 -21.09 -2.89
N ARG A 54 13.18 -22.30 -3.29
CA ARG A 54 12.26 -23.40 -3.67
C ARG A 54 11.62 -24.06 -2.46
N GLY A 55 12.33 -24.19 -1.34
CA GLY A 55 11.78 -24.73 -0.08
C GLY A 55 10.82 -23.77 0.63
N THR A 56 11.06 -22.46 0.53
CA THR A 56 10.08 -21.43 0.99
C THR A 56 8.89 -21.29 0.03
N LEU A 57 9.00 -21.75 -1.22
CA LEU A 57 7.88 -21.79 -2.18
C LEU A 57 6.89 -22.94 -1.93
N ASN A 58 7.16 -23.87 -1.00
CA ASN A 58 6.27 -24.99 -0.69
C ASN A 58 5.57 -24.92 0.67
N ILE A 59 5.75 -23.83 1.43
CA ILE A 59 4.75 -23.40 2.42
C ILE A 59 3.88 -22.36 1.72
N GLN A 60 3.13 -22.74 0.71
CA GLN A 60 1.83 -22.13 0.46
C GLN A 60 1.00 -22.43 1.73
N LEU A 61 1.06 -21.51 2.70
CA LEU A 61 0.02 -21.40 3.70
C LEU A 61 -1.28 -21.38 2.89
N ARG A 62 -2.07 -22.46 2.99
CA ARG A 62 -3.30 -22.60 2.23
C ARG A 62 -4.20 -21.45 2.64
N MET A 63 -4.22 -20.41 1.83
CA MET A 63 -5.22 -19.36 1.98
C MET A 63 -6.61 -20.01 1.98
N ASN A 64 -7.48 -19.57 2.87
CA ASN A 64 -8.86 -20.00 2.85
C ASN A 64 -9.43 -19.81 1.43
N PRO A 65 -9.97 -20.86 0.82
CA PRO A 65 -10.51 -20.79 -0.53
C PRO A 65 -11.65 -19.79 -0.67
N ASN A 66 -12.21 -19.28 0.42
CA ASN A 66 -13.25 -18.24 0.44
C ASN A 66 -12.67 -16.82 0.58
N SER A 67 -11.35 -16.66 0.58
CA SER A 67 -10.75 -15.33 0.72
C SER A 67 -10.62 -14.61 -0.63
N TYR A 68 -10.99 -13.33 -0.63
CA TYR A 68 -10.95 -12.40 -1.75
C TYR A 68 -10.16 -11.15 -1.38
N CYS A 69 -9.58 -10.48 -2.35
CA CYS A 69 -8.92 -9.19 -2.17
C CYS A 69 -9.63 -8.12 -3.00
N LEU A 70 -9.94 -6.98 -2.38
CA LEU A 70 -10.42 -5.77 -3.04
C LEU A 70 -9.32 -4.72 -3.01
N ILE A 71 -8.80 -4.34 -4.17
CA ILE A 71 -7.86 -3.24 -4.34
C ILE A 71 -8.65 -1.97 -4.68
N MET A 72 -8.63 -0.98 -3.79
CA MET A 72 -9.28 0.31 -4.01
C MET A 72 -8.35 1.22 -4.81
N ALA A 73 -8.70 1.50 -6.05
CA ALA A 73 -7.92 2.32 -6.98
C ALA A 73 -8.67 3.63 -7.35
N GLY A 74 -9.39 4.19 -6.39
CA GLY A 74 -10.05 5.48 -6.50
C GLY A 74 -9.13 6.65 -6.12
N GLY A 75 -9.61 7.88 -6.35
CA GLY A 75 -8.87 9.10 -6.02
C GLY A 75 -7.89 9.55 -7.12
N ILE A 76 -7.54 10.84 -7.11
CA ILE A 76 -6.69 11.46 -8.13
C ILE A 76 -5.25 11.61 -7.63
N GLY A 77 -5.04 11.73 -6.30
CA GLY A 77 -3.71 11.97 -5.73
C GLY A 77 -3.10 13.32 -6.17
N ASN A 78 -3.92 14.37 -6.27
CA ASN A 78 -3.56 15.67 -6.84
C ASN A 78 -2.52 16.47 -6.04
N ARG A 79 -2.09 16.01 -4.87
CA ARG A 79 -0.96 16.58 -4.12
C ARG A 79 0.39 16.37 -4.83
N PHE A 80 0.49 15.36 -5.72
CA PHE A 80 1.67 15.12 -6.55
C PHE A 80 1.60 15.80 -7.92
N TRP A 81 0.67 16.76 -8.10
CA TRP A 81 0.66 17.51 -9.36
C TRP A 81 2.02 18.18 -9.62
N PRO A 82 2.55 18.15 -10.85
CA PRO A 82 1.97 17.62 -12.08
C PRO A 82 2.21 16.13 -12.31
N VAL A 83 3.01 15.44 -11.47
CA VAL A 83 3.39 14.02 -11.62
C VAL A 83 2.16 13.12 -11.59
N SER A 84 1.21 13.38 -10.69
CA SER A 84 -0.11 12.78 -10.76
C SER A 84 -1.17 13.83 -11.13
N ASN A 85 -2.10 13.44 -11.98
CA ASN A 85 -3.18 14.27 -12.48
C ASN A 85 -4.39 13.40 -12.85
N ARG A 86 -5.49 13.99 -13.31
CA ARG A 86 -6.71 13.25 -13.67
C ARG A 86 -6.50 12.22 -14.79
N ARG A 87 -5.55 12.45 -15.74
CA ARG A 87 -5.30 11.48 -16.81
C ARG A 87 -4.49 10.29 -16.32
N CYS A 88 -3.65 10.50 -15.33
CA CYS A 88 -2.82 9.48 -14.72
C CYS A 88 -2.72 9.75 -13.21
N PRO A 89 -3.71 9.29 -12.41
CA PRO A 89 -3.70 9.37 -10.96
C PRO A 89 -2.47 8.71 -10.31
N LYS A 90 -2.24 9.04 -9.04
CA LYS A 90 -1.08 8.56 -8.27
C LYS A 90 -0.90 7.05 -8.36
N GLN A 91 -1.95 6.26 -8.19
CA GLN A 91 -1.90 4.80 -8.19
C GLN A 91 -1.43 4.19 -9.52
N PHE A 92 -1.61 4.91 -10.64
CA PHE A 92 -1.19 4.48 -11.97
C PHE A 92 0.17 5.04 -12.39
N SER A 93 0.82 5.82 -11.53
CA SER A 93 2.10 6.48 -11.77
C SER A 93 3.23 5.77 -11.03
N ASP A 94 4.42 5.74 -11.65
CA ASP A 94 5.68 5.34 -11.00
C ASP A 94 6.31 6.57 -10.32
N ILE A 95 5.77 6.97 -9.18
CA ILE A 95 6.25 8.14 -8.43
C ILE A 95 7.60 7.85 -7.76
N LEU A 96 7.81 6.62 -7.33
CA LEU A 96 9.03 6.18 -6.64
C LEU A 96 10.17 5.81 -7.59
N HIS A 97 9.97 5.91 -8.91
CA HIS A 97 10.95 5.59 -9.96
C HIS A 97 11.55 4.19 -9.85
N CYS A 98 10.75 3.21 -9.41
CA CYS A 98 11.15 1.80 -9.31
C CYS A 98 10.81 0.97 -10.56
N GLY A 99 10.32 1.60 -11.64
CA GLY A 99 9.91 0.95 -12.89
C GLY A 99 8.49 0.39 -12.87
N LYS A 100 7.71 0.61 -11.80
CA LYS A 100 6.35 0.09 -11.63
C LYS A 100 5.44 1.12 -10.97
N SER A 101 4.21 1.23 -11.47
CA SER A 101 3.17 2.02 -10.79
C SER A 101 2.80 1.42 -9.43
N PHE A 102 2.21 2.21 -8.54
CA PHE A 102 1.78 1.72 -7.24
C PHE A 102 0.79 0.56 -7.33
N ILE A 103 -0.19 0.64 -8.23
CA ILE A 103 -1.17 -0.45 -8.40
C ILE A 103 -0.51 -1.74 -8.88
N ARG A 104 0.52 -1.66 -9.75
CA ARG A 104 1.29 -2.81 -10.20
C ARG A 104 2.06 -3.44 -9.05
N GLN A 105 2.72 -2.63 -8.19
CA GLN A 105 3.41 -3.11 -6.99
C GLN A 105 2.45 -3.78 -6.03
N THR A 106 1.28 -3.18 -5.78
CA THR A 106 0.25 -3.71 -4.90
C THR A 106 -0.31 -5.04 -5.42
N TYR A 107 -0.61 -5.12 -6.72
CA TYR A 107 -1.06 -6.36 -7.34
C TYR A 107 0.01 -7.47 -7.25
N GLU A 108 1.27 -7.20 -7.62
CA GLU A 108 2.35 -8.19 -7.55
C GLU A 108 2.58 -8.71 -6.13
N ARG A 109 2.39 -7.87 -5.12
CA ARG A 109 2.46 -8.26 -3.71
C ARG A 109 1.31 -9.21 -3.36
N ILE A 110 0.09 -8.82 -3.64
CA ILE A 110 -1.12 -9.58 -3.25
C ILE A 110 -1.29 -10.87 -4.07
N SER A 111 -0.88 -10.89 -5.32
CA SER A 111 -0.95 -12.09 -6.18
C SER A 111 -0.07 -13.24 -5.71
N GLN A 112 0.83 -13.00 -4.75
CA GLN A 112 1.60 -14.07 -4.10
C GLN A 112 0.71 -14.97 -3.21
N ILE A 113 -0.41 -14.44 -2.71
CA ILE A 113 -1.32 -15.17 -1.81
C ILE A 113 -2.76 -15.31 -2.35
N PHE A 114 -3.20 -14.43 -3.25
CA PHE A 114 -4.52 -14.51 -3.88
C PHE A 114 -4.40 -14.86 -5.37
N PRO A 115 -5.15 -15.83 -5.89
CA PRO A 115 -5.23 -16.07 -7.33
C PRO A 115 -5.99 -14.93 -8.03
N ASN A 116 -5.66 -14.65 -9.30
CA ASN A 116 -6.19 -13.51 -10.05
C ASN A 116 -7.71 -13.39 -10.07
N HIS A 117 -8.41 -14.53 -10.17
CA HIS A 117 -9.88 -14.57 -10.18
C HIS A 117 -10.53 -14.19 -8.83
N ARG A 118 -9.75 -14.02 -7.77
CA ARG A 118 -10.21 -13.56 -6.44
C ARG A 118 -9.69 -12.17 -6.07
N ILE A 119 -8.97 -11.53 -6.97
CA ILE A 119 -8.54 -10.14 -6.83
C ILE A 119 -9.53 -9.27 -7.61
N PHE A 120 -10.20 -8.37 -6.93
CA PHE A 120 -11.10 -7.37 -7.48
C PHE A 120 -10.43 -6.00 -7.41
N ILE A 121 -10.64 -5.18 -8.42
CA ILE A 121 -10.15 -3.79 -8.45
C ILE A 121 -11.35 -2.89 -8.62
N ILE A 122 -11.50 -1.89 -7.75
CA ILE A 122 -12.53 -0.88 -7.91
C ILE A 122 -11.93 0.46 -8.24
N THR A 123 -12.46 1.12 -9.27
CA THR A 123 -11.93 2.38 -9.82
C THR A 123 -13.02 3.16 -10.54
N GLY A 124 -12.75 4.46 -10.84
CA GLY A 124 -13.60 5.23 -11.76
C GLY A 124 -13.64 4.60 -13.15
N GLU A 125 -14.79 4.66 -13.80
CA GLU A 125 -14.99 4.03 -15.13
C GLU A 125 -14.01 4.57 -16.18
N GLU A 126 -13.55 5.81 -16.05
CA GLU A 126 -12.55 6.45 -16.93
C GLU A 126 -11.15 5.82 -16.86
N TYR A 127 -10.86 5.00 -15.84
CA TYR A 127 -9.55 4.37 -15.64
C TYR A 127 -9.49 2.89 -16.03
N GLU A 128 -10.58 2.30 -16.54
CA GLU A 128 -10.65 0.90 -16.95
C GLU A 128 -9.51 0.51 -17.89
N ASP A 129 -9.28 1.31 -18.94
CA ASP A 129 -8.23 1.05 -19.93
C ASP A 129 -6.82 1.10 -19.34
N ILE A 130 -6.59 1.95 -18.32
CA ILE A 130 -5.29 2.01 -17.65
C ILE A 130 -5.09 0.74 -16.83
N ILE A 131 -6.11 0.27 -16.12
CA ILE A 131 -6.04 -0.98 -15.37
C ILE A 131 -5.76 -2.15 -16.30
N LYS A 132 -6.51 -2.31 -17.39
CA LYS A 132 -6.32 -3.40 -18.35
C LYS A 132 -4.91 -3.41 -18.96
N ARG A 133 -4.32 -2.24 -19.19
CA ARG A 133 -2.93 -2.15 -19.67
C ARG A 133 -1.91 -2.49 -18.62
N GLN A 134 -2.12 -2.05 -17.37
CA GLN A 134 -1.16 -2.25 -16.29
C GLN A 134 -1.29 -3.62 -15.59
N LEU A 135 -2.49 -4.20 -15.59
CA LEU A 135 -2.83 -5.46 -14.92
C LEU A 135 -3.62 -6.39 -15.86
N PRO A 136 -3.01 -6.81 -16.98
CA PRO A 136 -3.70 -7.68 -17.97
C PRO A 136 -4.04 -9.06 -17.42
N GLU A 137 -3.51 -9.43 -16.23
CA GLU A 137 -3.78 -10.70 -15.56
C GLU A 137 -5.13 -10.71 -14.84
N ILE A 138 -5.74 -9.55 -14.58
CA ILE A 138 -7.03 -9.43 -13.88
C ILE A 138 -8.17 -9.64 -14.87
N PRO A 139 -9.13 -10.55 -14.58
CA PRO A 139 -10.32 -10.73 -15.41
C PRO A 139 -11.14 -9.43 -15.49
N ASP A 140 -11.68 -9.11 -16.65
CA ASP A 140 -12.52 -7.92 -16.86
C ASP A 140 -13.71 -7.86 -15.89
N SER A 141 -14.31 -9.02 -15.55
CA SER A 141 -15.40 -9.14 -14.58
C SER A 141 -15.02 -8.70 -13.16
N ASN A 142 -13.74 -8.66 -12.86
CA ASN A 142 -13.20 -8.28 -11.56
C ASN A 142 -12.79 -6.81 -11.49
N ILE A 143 -12.93 -6.05 -12.60
CA ILE A 143 -12.74 -4.60 -12.63
C ILE A 143 -14.09 -3.95 -12.36
N LEU A 144 -14.29 -3.48 -11.12
CA LEU A 144 -15.50 -2.79 -10.68
C LEU A 144 -15.41 -1.31 -11.03
N LYS A 145 -16.45 -0.79 -11.68
CA LYS A 145 -16.46 0.57 -12.22
C LYS A 145 -17.42 1.46 -11.43
N GLU A 146 -16.89 2.51 -10.84
CA GLU A 146 -17.67 3.54 -10.18
C GLU A 146 -18.06 4.62 -11.20
N THR A 147 -19.34 4.88 -11.35
CA THR A 147 -19.83 5.95 -12.25
C THR A 147 -19.58 7.35 -11.64
N TYR A 148 -19.59 7.45 -10.31
CA TYR A 148 -19.33 8.68 -9.57
C TYR A 148 -18.41 8.40 -8.39
N VAL A 149 -17.49 9.33 -8.09
CA VAL A 149 -16.65 9.25 -6.89
C VAL A 149 -17.49 9.55 -5.64
N ARG A 150 -17.67 8.57 -4.75
CA ARG A 150 -18.51 8.64 -3.54
C ARG A 150 -17.78 8.21 -2.27
N ASN A 151 -16.43 8.23 -2.28
CA ASN A 151 -15.60 7.79 -1.16
C ASN A 151 -15.66 6.26 -0.95
N THR A 152 -15.08 5.74 0.15
CA THR A 152 -14.79 4.33 0.32
C THR A 152 -15.97 3.46 0.75
N ALA A 153 -17.01 4.00 1.42
CA ALA A 153 -18.14 3.17 1.86
C ALA A 153 -18.98 2.61 0.68
N PRO A 154 -19.43 3.39 -0.32
CA PRO A 154 -20.10 2.84 -1.49
C PRO A 154 -19.22 1.90 -2.32
N CYS A 155 -17.93 2.20 -2.41
CA CYS A 155 -16.91 1.39 -3.04
C CYS A 155 -16.86 -0.02 -2.44
N ILE A 156 -16.74 -0.11 -1.11
CA ILE A 156 -16.70 -1.37 -0.37
C ILE A 156 -18.05 -2.08 -0.42
N ALA A 157 -19.16 -1.35 -0.32
CA ALA A 157 -20.50 -1.93 -0.43
C ALA A 157 -20.68 -2.62 -1.77
N TYR A 158 -20.36 -1.95 -2.89
CA TYR A 158 -20.44 -2.55 -4.22
C TYR A 158 -19.68 -3.88 -4.29
N ALA A 159 -18.41 -3.89 -3.88
CA ALA A 159 -17.59 -5.09 -3.88
C ALA A 159 -18.16 -6.20 -2.95
N ALA A 160 -18.58 -5.83 -1.73
CA ALA A 160 -19.12 -6.79 -0.77
C ALA A 160 -20.39 -7.49 -1.28
N TYR A 161 -21.35 -6.72 -1.83
CA TYR A 161 -22.58 -7.32 -2.38
C TYR A 161 -22.31 -8.14 -3.65
N LYS A 162 -21.39 -7.72 -4.51
CA LYS A 162 -20.97 -8.47 -5.70
C LYS A 162 -20.32 -9.81 -5.31
N ILE A 163 -19.36 -9.76 -4.37
CA ILE A 163 -18.66 -10.96 -3.88
C ILE A 163 -19.61 -11.88 -3.13
N LYS A 164 -20.55 -11.34 -2.32
CA LYS A 164 -21.60 -12.14 -1.68
C LYS A 164 -22.43 -12.95 -2.69
N GLY A 165 -22.75 -12.35 -3.83
CA GLY A 165 -23.47 -13.03 -4.92
C GLY A 165 -22.67 -14.16 -5.58
N LEU A 166 -21.33 -14.12 -5.48
CA LEU A 166 -20.43 -15.17 -5.97
C LEU A 166 -20.16 -16.23 -4.90
N ASN A 167 -20.00 -15.79 -3.66
CA ASN A 167 -19.67 -16.63 -2.51
C ASN A 167 -20.21 -16.01 -1.21
N PRO A 168 -21.31 -16.52 -0.63
CA PRO A 168 -21.89 -15.98 0.59
C PRO A 168 -21.03 -16.18 1.85
N ASP A 169 -20.03 -17.05 1.80
CA ASP A 169 -19.09 -17.32 2.91
C ASP A 169 -17.73 -16.67 2.71
N ALA A 170 -17.69 -15.63 1.86
CA ALA A 170 -16.45 -14.94 1.52
C ALA A 170 -15.88 -14.14 2.69
N TYR A 171 -14.54 -14.12 2.77
CA TYR A 171 -13.74 -13.18 3.54
C TYR A 171 -13.10 -12.18 2.58
N ILE A 172 -13.11 -10.91 2.90
CA ILE A 172 -12.62 -9.85 2.03
C ILE A 172 -11.49 -9.10 2.73
N VAL A 173 -10.34 -9.02 2.06
CA VAL A 173 -9.25 -8.11 2.39
C VAL A 173 -9.39 -6.90 1.49
N THR A 174 -9.62 -5.73 2.06
CA THR A 174 -9.74 -4.46 1.35
C THR A 174 -8.49 -3.64 1.55
N ILE A 175 -7.82 -3.24 0.47
CA ILE A 175 -6.53 -2.53 0.53
C ILE A 175 -6.50 -1.34 -0.42
N PRO A 176 -5.80 -0.25 -0.06
CA PRO A 176 -5.48 0.83 -0.99
C PRO A 176 -4.50 0.38 -2.07
N SER A 177 -4.61 0.96 -3.26
CA SER A 177 -3.74 0.63 -4.41
C SER A 177 -2.42 1.37 -4.44
N ASP A 178 -2.22 2.38 -3.58
CA ASP A 178 -1.20 3.41 -3.73
C ASP A 178 -0.32 3.64 -2.48
N HIS A 179 -0.27 2.64 -1.61
CA HIS A 179 0.60 2.64 -0.43
C HIS A 179 1.98 2.01 -0.71
N PHE A 180 3.00 2.57 -0.09
CA PHE A 180 4.33 2.00 -0.05
C PHE A 180 4.44 0.98 1.09
N ILE A 181 5.06 -0.16 0.79
CA ILE A 181 5.37 -1.23 1.74
C ILE A 181 6.83 -1.63 1.50
N SER A 182 7.68 -1.56 2.53
CA SER A 182 9.10 -1.91 2.40
C SER A 182 9.39 -3.39 2.65
N ASN A 183 8.51 -4.10 3.35
CA ASN A 183 8.65 -5.52 3.69
C ASN A 183 7.41 -6.31 3.28
N ASP A 184 7.40 -6.78 2.03
CA ASP A 184 6.29 -7.53 1.45
C ASP A 184 5.94 -8.79 2.26
N GLN A 185 6.95 -9.53 2.75
CA GLN A 185 6.70 -10.78 3.49
C GLN A 185 6.01 -10.52 4.84
N ALA A 186 6.46 -9.50 5.58
CA ALA A 186 5.81 -9.12 6.83
C ALA A 186 4.36 -8.67 6.59
N TYR A 187 4.13 -7.88 5.54
CA TYR A 187 2.79 -7.44 5.13
C TYR A 187 1.88 -8.63 4.80
N LEU A 188 2.34 -9.57 3.99
CA LEU A 188 1.56 -10.75 3.61
C LEU A 188 1.27 -11.66 4.80
N ASN A 189 2.21 -11.80 5.74
CA ASN A 189 2.00 -12.55 6.98
C ASN A 189 0.92 -11.89 7.85
N ASP A 190 0.91 -10.55 7.96
CA ASP A 190 -0.12 -9.82 8.71
C ASP A 190 -1.51 -9.96 8.08
N ILE A 191 -1.61 -9.95 6.74
CA ILE A 191 -2.86 -10.22 6.02
C ILE A 191 -3.37 -11.64 6.33
N GLN A 192 -2.51 -12.65 6.29
CA GLN A 192 -2.89 -14.04 6.56
C GLN A 192 -3.29 -14.25 8.02
N GLU A 193 -2.59 -13.61 8.96
CA GLU A 193 -2.94 -13.64 10.38
C GLU A 193 -4.29 -12.97 10.63
N GLY A 194 -4.54 -11.82 9.99
CA GLY A 194 -5.82 -11.12 10.07
C GLY A 194 -6.98 -11.95 9.52
N LEU A 195 -6.81 -12.62 8.38
CA LEU A 195 -7.80 -13.55 7.85
C LEU A 195 -8.08 -14.70 8.81
N SER A 196 -7.02 -15.33 9.34
CA SER A 196 -7.15 -16.44 10.30
C SER A 196 -7.84 -16.02 11.61
N PHE A 197 -7.72 -14.74 12.00
CA PHE A 197 -8.43 -14.17 13.13
C PHE A 197 -9.93 -14.01 12.82
N ILE A 198 -10.28 -13.38 11.69
CA ILE A 198 -11.67 -13.12 11.29
C ILE A 198 -12.45 -14.42 10.96
N GLU A 199 -11.77 -15.48 10.55
CA GLU A 199 -12.40 -16.82 10.40
C GLU A 199 -12.96 -17.38 11.72
N LYS A 200 -12.38 -16.98 12.85
CA LYS A 200 -12.71 -17.47 14.19
C LYS A 200 -13.50 -16.46 15.02
N GLN A 201 -13.32 -15.18 14.73
CA GLN A 201 -13.87 -14.06 15.50
C GLN A 201 -14.73 -13.18 14.61
N LYS A 202 -16.01 -13.05 14.91
CA LYS A 202 -16.91 -12.09 14.24
C LYS A 202 -16.46 -10.65 14.49
N GLY A 203 -16.56 -9.82 13.47
CA GLY A 203 -16.25 -8.40 13.53
C GLY A 203 -15.44 -7.90 12.35
N LEU A 204 -14.91 -6.69 12.51
CA LEU A 204 -14.11 -5.98 11.52
C LEU A 204 -12.68 -5.85 12.03
N LEU A 205 -11.70 -6.21 11.22
CA LEU A 205 -10.28 -6.04 11.54
C LEU A 205 -9.68 -4.96 10.65
N THR A 206 -8.90 -4.05 11.26
CA THR A 206 -8.02 -3.15 10.51
C THR A 206 -6.56 -3.39 10.88
N ILE A 207 -5.62 -2.89 10.06
CA ILE A 207 -4.21 -2.90 10.39
C ILE A 207 -3.79 -1.52 10.89
N GLY A 208 -3.18 -1.49 12.07
CA GLY A 208 -2.68 -0.28 12.71
C GLY A 208 -1.17 -0.22 12.67
N ILE A 209 -0.61 0.96 12.40
CA ILE A 209 0.83 1.23 12.35
C ILE A 209 1.21 2.11 13.53
N THR A 210 2.32 1.80 14.19
CA THR A 210 2.83 2.64 15.29
C THR A 210 3.21 4.02 14.76
N PRO A 211 2.65 5.11 15.32
CA PRO A 211 2.98 6.47 14.92
C PRO A 211 4.47 6.77 15.13
N THR A 212 5.06 7.53 14.22
CA THR A 212 6.43 8.05 14.33
C THR A 212 6.48 9.57 14.46
N ARG A 213 5.31 10.22 14.33
CA ARG A 213 5.09 11.67 14.46
C ARG A 213 3.60 11.96 14.69
N ALA A 214 3.27 13.18 15.03
CA ALA A 214 1.88 13.64 14.97
C ALA A 214 1.49 13.92 13.51
N GLU A 215 0.45 13.23 12.99
CA GLU A 215 0.00 13.32 11.60
C GLU A 215 -1.50 13.61 11.53
N THR A 216 -1.91 14.63 10.80
CA THR A 216 -3.31 15.04 10.69
C THR A 216 -4.05 14.43 9.50
N GLU A 217 -3.33 13.81 8.57
CA GLU A 217 -3.90 13.22 7.37
C GLU A 217 -4.28 11.75 7.54
N TYR A 218 -3.99 11.15 8.70
CA TYR A 218 -4.28 9.75 9.03
C TYR A 218 -5.39 9.62 10.06
N GLY A 219 -6.11 8.51 10.01
CA GLY A 219 -6.96 8.06 11.10
C GLY A 219 -6.14 7.50 12.25
N TYR A 220 -6.62 7.65 13.47
CA TYR A 220 -6.02 7.12 14.70
C TYR A 220 -6.93 6.10 15.36
N ILE A 221 -6.32 5.03 15.86
CA ILE A 221 -7.00 3.89 16.47
C ILE A 221 -6.50 3.72 17.91
N GLN A 222 -7.36 3.96 18.89
CA GLN A 222 -7.06 3.70 20.29
C GLN A 222 -7.38 2.24 20.64
N VAL A 223 -6.43 1.53 21.23
CA VAL A 223 -6.63 0.13 21.68
C VAL A 223 -7.23 0.08 23.08
N LYS A 224 -8.06 -0.95 23.38
CA LYS A 224 -8.68 -1.12 24.71
C LYS A 224 -7.69 -1.58 25.78
N SER A 225 -6.68 -2.33 25.41
CA SER A 225 -5.70 -2.89 26.36
C SER A 225 -4.31 -2.36 26.07
N LYS A 226 -3.59 -1.97 27.13
CA LYS A 226 -2.16 -1.62 27.08
C LYS A 226 -1.24 -2.86 27.04
N ASP A 227 -1.82 -4.06 26.94
CA ASP A 227 -1.03 -5.29 26.82
C ASP A 227 -0.36 -5.36 25.45
N ASN A 228 0.86 -4.86 25.39
CA ASN A 228 1.69 -4.86 24.17
C ASN A 228 2.12 -6.27 23.74
N THR A 229 1.75 -7.33 24.47
CA THR A 229 2.07 -8.72 24.09
C THR A 229 1.10 -9.27 23.05
N GLN A 230 -0.11 -8.72 22.95
CA GLN A 230 -1.11 -9.14 21.97
C GLN A 230 -0.97 -8.35 20.68
N LYS A 231 -0.79 -9.07 19.56
CA LYS A 231 -0.68 -8.47 18.23
C LYS A 231 -2.03 -7.95 17.70
N ILE A 232 -3.14 -8.57 18.11
CA ILE A 232 -4.50 -8.17 17.76
C ILE A 232 -5.24 -7.75 19.03
N SER A 233 -5.81 -6.55 19.02
CA SER A 233 -6.53 -5.97 20.17
C SER A 233 -7.89 -5.42 19.74
N GLN A 234 -8.84 -5.36 20.66
CA GLN A 234 -10.11 -4.68 20.40
C GLN A 234 -9.90 -3.16 20.38
N VAL A 235 -10.53 -2.48 19.43
CA VAL A 235 -10.50 -1.02 19.33
C VAL A 235 -11.39 -0.40 20.37
N LYS A 236 -10.90 0.65 21.04
CA LYS A 236 -11.66 1.48 21.98
C LYS A 236 -12.31 2.66 21.26
N THR A 237 -11.52 3.37 20.45
CA THR A 237 -11.96 4.54 19.70
C THR A 237 -11.25 4.59 18.37
N PHE A 238 -11.98 5.01 17.34
CA PHE A 238 -11.45 5.30 16.02
C PHE A 238 -11.71 6.77 15.71
N THR A 239 -10.73 7.52 15.25
CA THR A 239 -10.85 8.96 14.96
C THR A 239 -10.20 9.26 13.62
N GLU A 240 -11.00 9.66 12.63
CA GLU A 240 -10.51 9.97 11.28
C GLU A 240 -9.98 11.41 11.22
N LYS A 241 -8.73 11.57 10.81
CA LYS A 241 -8.05 12.84 10.51
C LYS A 241 -8.28 13.93 11.58
N PRO A 242 -7.67 13.79 12.76
CA PRO A 242 -7.81 14.74 13.84
C PRO A 242 -7.18 16.09 13.48
N ASN A 243 -7.51 17.14 14.25
CA ASN A 243 -6.77 18.38 14.17
C ASN A 243 -5.36 18.22 14.78
N GLN A 244 -4.49 19.22 14.61
CA GLN A 244 -3.08 19.14 15.05
C GLN A 244 -2.94 18.94 16.56
N GLU A 245 -3.79 19.55 17.36
CA GLU A 245 -3.77 19.44 18.83
C GLU A 245 -4.07 17.99 19.27
N LEU A 246 -5.13 17.39 18.73
CA LEU A 246 -5.48 16.00 19.00
C LEU A 246 -4.41 15.04 18.46
N ALA A 247 -3.85 15.32 17.28
CA ALA A 247 -2.79 14.48 16.72
C ALA A 247 -1.54 14.45 17.61
N ASN A 248 -1.16 15.59 18.18
CA ASN A 248 -0.06 15.67 19.16
C ASN A 248 -0.40 14.86 20.43
N MET A 249 -1.59 15.04 21.01
CA MET A 249 -2.04 14.28 22.18
C MET A 249 -2.04 12.78 21.93
N PHE A 250 -2.50 12.33 20.77
CA PHE A 250 -2.54 10.92 20.41
C PHE A 250 -1.14 10.34 20.25
N PHE A 251 -0.22 11.09 19.64
CA PHE A 251 1.17 10.68 19.48
C PHE A 251 1.88 10.56 20.85
N ASP A 252 1.72 11.55 21.71
CA ASP A 252 2.39 11.60 23.04
C ASP A 252 1.87 10.54 24.02
N SER A 253 0.66 10.00 23.78
CA SER A 253 0.04 9.04 24.70
C SER A 253 0.51 7.60 24.53
N ASP A 254 1.18 7.24 23.43
CA ASP A 254 1.58 5.86 23.05
C ASP A 254 0.42 4.83 23.00
N GLU A 255 -0.85 5.29 23.06
CA GLU A 255 -2.04 4.41 23.07
C GLU A 255 -2.66 4.25 21.68
N PHE A 256 -2.20 5.03 20.71
CA PHE A 256 -2.82 5.10 19.40
C PHE A 256 -1.93 4.48 18.32
N LEU A 257 -2.60 3.90 17.31
CA LEU A 257 -1.99 3.45 16.09
C LEU A 257 -2.56 4.28 14.93
N TRP A 258 -1.78 4.50 13.87
CA TRP A 258 -2.32 5.02 12.61
C TRP A 258 -3.15 3.96 11.89
N ASN A 259 -4.28 4.33 11.34
CA ASN A 259 -5.05 3.49 10.45
C ASN A 259 -4.36 3.35 9.09
N ALA A 260 -3.95 2.13 8.73
CA ALA A 260 -3.35 1.87 7.44
C ALA A 260 -4.36 1.82 6.28
N GLY A 261 -5.67 1.93 6.54
CA GLY A 261 -6.71 1.79 5.53
C GLY A 261 -6.83 0.39 4.93
N ILE A 262 -6.32 -0.61 5.64
CA ILE A 262 -6.36 -2.03 5.26
C ILE A 262 -7.39 -2.70 6.18
N PHE A 263 -8.41 -3.30 5.60
CA PHE A 263 -9.51 -3.90 6.35
C PHE A 263 -9.71 -5.36 5.97
N ILE A 264 -10.09 -6.16 6.97
CA ILE A 264 -10.38 -7.60 6.79
C ILE A 264 -11.68 -7.93 7.53
N TRP A 265 -12.60 -8.57 6.86
CA TRP A 265 -13.92 -8.96 7.40
C TRP A 265 -14.55 -10.11 6.64
N SER A 266 -15.54 -10.77 7.23
CA SER A 266 -16.44 -11.61 6.46
C SER A 266 -17.42 -10.73 5.66
N VAL A 267 -17.87 -11.23 4.52
CA VAL A 267 -18.89 -10.53 3.72
C VAL A 267 -20.19 -10.36 4.51
N GLN A 268 -20.48 -11.28 5.41
CA GLN A 268 -21.68 -11.25 6.26
C GLN A 268 -21.56 -10.14 7.31
N ASP A 269 -20.43 -10.03 7.98
CA ASP A 269 -20.21 -9.02 9.03
C ASP A 269 -20.24 -7.60 8.44
N ILE A 270 -19.52 -7.33 7.35
CA ILE A 270 -19.54 -5.98 6.76
C ILE A 270 -20.92 -5.59 6.24
N ILE A 271 -21.69 -6.52 5.66
CA ILE A 271 -23.06 -6.23 5.23
C ILE A 271 -23.97 -5.99 6.43
N GLN A 272 -23.79 -6.71 7.52
CA GLN A 272 -24.53 -6.44 8.76
C GLN A 272 -24.22 -5.06 9.33
N GLU A 273 -22.95 -4.62 9.29
CA GLU A 273 -22.54 -3.28 9.72
C GLU A 273 -23.13 -2.20 8.79
N PHE A 274 -23.17 -2.40 7.46
CA PHE A 274 -23.89 -1.50 6.56
C PHE A 274 -25.38 -1.41 6.93
N LYS A 275 -26.01 -2.53 7.22
CA LYS A 275 -27.42 -2.56 7.64
C LYS A 275 -27.65 -1.75 8.92
N THR A 276 -26.73 -1.82 9.87
CA THR A 276 -26.85 -1.19 11.20
C THR A 276 -26.53 0.29 11.14
N HIS A 277 -25.45 0.70 10.45
CA HIS A 277 -24.91 2.04 10.53
C HIS A 277 -25.12 2.91 9.28
N MET A 278 -25.42 2.27 8.14
CA MET A 278 -25.60 2.94 6.83
C MET A 278 -26.80 2.32 6.10
N PHE A 279 -27.97 2.32 6.74
CA PHE A 279 -29.17 1.64 6.26
C PHE A 279 -29.56 2.05 4.82
N ASP A 280 -29.46 3.34 4.48
CA ASP A 280 -29.79 3.81 3.13
C ASP A 280 -28.88 3.17 2.07
N LEU A 281 -27.58 3.10 2.33
CA LEU A 281 -26.62 2.45 1.44
C LEU A 281 -26.91 0.94 1.35
N HIS A 282 -27.19 0.28 2.48
CA HIS A 282 -27.61 -1.13 2.51
C HIS A 282 -28.85 -1.35 1.66
N ALA A 283 -29.89 -0.53 1.81
CA ALA A 283 -31.14 -0.66 1.07
C ALA A 283 -30.94 -0.54 -0.44
N LEU A 284 -30.08 0.38 -0.90
CA LEU A 284 -29.75 0.56 -2.32
C LEU A 284 -29.12 -0.71 -2.94
N PHE A 285 -28.22 -1.40 -2.23
CA PHE A 285 -27.58 -2.61 -2.73
C PHE A 285 -28.34 -3.90 -2.45
N ASN A 286 -29.24 -3.93 -1.45
CA ASN A 286 -30.00 -5.11 -1.05
C ASN A 286 -31.31 -5.30 -1.83
N THR A 287 -31.62 -4.41 -2.77
CA THR A 287 -32.73 -4.60 -3.73
C THR A 287 -32.44 -5.80 -4.64
N GLU A 288 -33.40 -6.20 -5.50
CA GLU A 288 -33.22 -7.30 -6.45
C GLU A 288 -31.83 -7.24 -7.09
N CYS A 289 -30.96 -8.17 -6.67
CA CYS A 289 -29.55 -8.11 -6.93
C CYS A 289 -29.27 -8.27 -8.44
N LYS A 290 -29.02 -7.17 -9.11
CA LYS A 290 -28.62 -7.13 -10.54
C LYS A 290 -27.11 -7.27 -10.73
N LEU A 291 -26.37 -7.41 -9.63
CA LEU A 291 -24.92 -7.68 -9.65
C LEU A 291 -24.65 -9.06 -10.26
N ASN A 292 -23.49 -9.20 -10.89
CA ASN A 292 -23.10 -10.41 -11.63
C ASN A 292 -24.04 -10.76 -12.80
N THR A 293 -24.77 -9.78 -13.34
CA THR A 293 -25.66 -9.91 -14.50
C THR A 293 -25.33 -8.84 -15.54
N PRO A 294 -25.80 -8.98 -16.79
CA PRO A 294 -25.65 -7.91 -17.80
C PRO A 294 -26.29 -6.57 -17.41
N ALA A 295 -27.18 -6.54 -16.44
CA ALA A 295 -27.83 -5.32 -15.94
C ALA A 295 -26.99 -4.56 -14.91
N GLU A 296 -25.86 -5.11 -14.46
CA GLU A 296 -25.00 -4.52 -13.43
C GLU A 296 -24.57 -3.07 -13.74
N PRO A 297 -24.10 -2.70 -14.94
CA PRO A 297 -23.67 -1.33 -15.21
C PRO A 297 -24.78 -0.28 -15.01
N ALA A 298 -25.99 -0.58 -15.50
CA ALA A 298 -27.14 0.29 -15.33
C ALA A 298 -27.58 0.38 -13.86
N PHE A 299 -27.56 -0.74 -13.14
CA PHE A 299 -27.84 -0.80 -11.72
C PHE A 299 -26.86 0.04 -10.91
N ILE A 300 -25.55 -0.11 -11.12
CA ILE A 300 -24.52 0.64 -10.41
C ILE A 300 -24.64 2.15 -10.68
N LYS A 301 -24.90 2.55 -11.92
CA LYS A 301 -25.13 3.97 -12.25
C LYS A 301 -26.30 4.56 -11.46
N SER A 302 -27.40 3.81 -11.32
CA SER A 302 -28.55 4.24 -10.52
C SER A 302 -28.23 4.33 -9.03
N VAL A 303 -27.56 3.32 -8.47
CA VAL A 303 -27.16 3.27 -7.06
C VAL A 303 -26.22 4.43 -6.71
N TYR A 304 -25.13 4.61 -7.47
CA TYR A 304 -24.14 5.66 -7.21
C TYR A 304 -24.71 7.09 -7.36
N GLY A 305 -25.75 7.26 -8.18
CA GLY A 305 -26.49 8.51 -8.28
C GLY A 305 -27.17 8.91 -6.97
N GLN A 306 -27.48 7.93 -6.11
CA GLN A 306 -28.19 8.11 -4.83
C GLN A 306 -27.27 7.98 -3.62
N CYS A 307 -26.06 7.45 -3.78
CA CYS A 307 -25.12 7.27 -2.66
C CYS A 307 -24.62 8.59 -2.09
N HIS A 308 -24.58 8.68 -0.76
CA HIS A 308 -23.88 9.73 -0.06
C HIS A 308 -22.35 9.57 -0.18
N ASN A 309 -21.63 10.70 -0.11
CA ASN A 309 -20.16 10.72 -0.14
C ASN A 309 -19.61 10.52 1.28
N VAL A 310 -19.40 9.27 1.70
CA VAL A 310 -18.98 8.89 3.05
C VAL A 310 -17.87 7.85 2.98
N SER A 311 -16.82 8.00 3.81
CA SER A 311 -15.79 6.96 3.96
C SER A 311 -16.30 5.81 4.84
N ILE A 312 -15.70 4.64 4.67
CA ILE A 312 -15.95 3.47 5.53
C ILE A 312 -15.56 3.77 6.97
N ASP A 313 -14.52 4.59 7.15
CA ASP A 313 -13.98 4.99 8.44
C ASP A 313 -15.07 5.70 9.26
N VAL A 314 -15.62 6.78 8.75
CA VAL A 314 -16.69 7.58 9.38
C VAL A 314 -18.03 6.84 9.38
N GLY A 315 -18.33 6.13 8.31
CA GLY A 315 -19.62 5.45 8.14
C GLY A 315 -19.79 4.24 9.07
N ILE A 316 -18.73 3.49 9.32
CA ILE A 316 -18.75 2.22 10.05
C ILE A 316 -17.70 2.14 11.13
N MET A 317 -16.39 2.35 10.82
CA MET A 317 -15.31 2.04 11.75
C MET A 317 -15.37 2.86 13.05
N GLU A 318 -15.80 4.11 12.98
CA GLU A 318 -16.02 4.97 14.17
C GLU A 318 -17.25 4.57 15.00
N LYS A 319 -18.21 3.85 14.42
CA LYS A 319 -19.51 3.55 15.05
C LYS A 319 -19.63 2.13 15.56
N SER A 320 -18.97 1.18 14.88
CA SER A 320 -19.07 -0.24 15.23
C SER A 320 -18.36 -0.55 16.55
N GLN A 321 -18.98 -1.38 17.38
CA GLN A 321 -18.41 -1.88 18.64
C GLN A 321 -17.60 -3.17 18.45
N HIS A 322 -17.56 -3.72 17.23
CA HIS A 322 -16.93 -5.01 16.91
C HIS A 322 -15.68 -4.82 16.04
N VAL A 323 -14.90 -3.77 16.33
CA VAL A 323 -13.67 -3.47 15.60
C VAL A 323 -12.46 -3.97 16.37
N TYR A 324 -11.55 -4.62 15.63
CA TYR A 324 -10.25 -5.09 16.09
C TYR A 324 -9.15 -4.44 15.27
N VAL A 325 -7.96 -4.32 15.86
CA VAL A 325 -6.76 -3.83 15.17
C VAL A 325 -5.62 -4.82 15.33
N LEU A 326 -4.98 -5.15 14.20
CA LEU A 326 -3.72 -5.89 14.15
C LEU A 326 -2.58 -4.87 14.05
N LYS A 327 -1.62 -4.93 14.99
CA LYS A 327 -0.43 -4.08 14.97
C LYS A 327 0.55 -4.58 13.91
N GLY A 328 0.65 -3.84 12.80
CA GLY A 328 1.55 -4.13 11.68
C GLY A 328 2.91 -3.47 11.83
N ASN A 329 3.96 -4.15 11.32
CA ASN A 329 5.31 -3.62 11.26
C ASN A 329 6.00 -4.07 9.96
N PHE A 330 5.61 -3.46 8.84
CA PHE A 330 6.10 -3.83 7.51
C PHE A 330 6.64 -2.63 6.71
N GLY A 331 6.95 -1.52 7.39
CA GLY A 331 7.48 -0.32 6.75
C GLY A 331 6.45 0.31 5.80
N TRP A 332 5.36 0.84 6.37
CA TRP A 332 4.24 1.43 5.68
C TRP A 332 4.35 2.94 5.53
N SER A 333 3.93 3.45 4.38
CA SER A 333 3.61 4.87 4.15
C SER A 333 2.49 4.98 3.12
N ASP A 334 1.57 5.91 3.32
CA ASP A 334 0.55 6.24 2.31
C ASP A 334 1.13 7.04 1.13
N VAL A 335 2.37 7.55 1.26
CA VAL A 335 3.01 8.44 0.26
C VAL A 335 2.04 9.55 -0.17
N GLY A 336 1.38 10.19 0.81
CA GLY A 336 0.33 11.17 0.53
C GLY A 336 0.84 12.56 0.14
N THR A 337 2.12 12.87 0.44
CA THR A 337 2.72 14.19 0.28
C THR A 337 4.14 14.10 -0.27
N TRP A 338 4.67 15.21 -0.80
CA TRP A 338 6.07 15.31 -1.19
C TRP A 338 7.02 15.17 0.00
N HIS A 339 6.57 15.56 1.20
CA HIS A 339 7.32 15.31 2.42
C HIS A 339 7.47 13.81 2.69
N ALA A 340 6.39 13.05 2.60
CA ALA A 340 6.44 11.59 2.76
C ALA A 340 7.28 10.92 1.66
N PHE A 341 7.19 11.38 0.42
CA PHE A 341 8.05 10.94 -0.69
C PHE A 341 9.53 11.17 -0.37
N HIS A 342 9.90 12.40 0.07
CA HIS A 342 11.27 12.74 0.45
C HIS A 342 11.81 11.84 1.56
N ALA A 343 10.96 11.48 2.55
CA ALA A 343 11.36 10.62 3.65
C ALA A 343 11.74 9.19 3.19
N LEU A 344 11.16 8.72 2.09
CA LEU A 344 11.35 7.36 1.55
C LEU A 344 12.50 7.24 0.54
N CYS A 345 12.88 8.34 -0.09
CA CYS A 345 13.90 8.33 -1.14
C CYS A 345 15.32 8.44 -0.57
N ASP A 346 16.30 7.92 -1.33
CA ASP A 346 17.72 8.18 -1.08
C ASP A 346 18.03 9.67 -1.28
N LYS A 347 18.93 10.18 -0.46
CA LYS A 347 19.30 11.60 -0.42
C LYS A 347 20.79 11.78 -0.66
N ASP A 348 21.16 12.89 -1.30
CA ASP A 348 22.55 13.32 -1.34
C ASP A 348 23.02 13.91 0.01
N ASP A 349 24.29 14.33 0.08
CA ASP A 349 24.92 14.90 1.30
C ASP A 349 24.25 16.21 1.75
N HIS A 350 23.46 16.85 0.88
CA HIS A 350 22.71 18.09 1.12
C HIS A 350 21.21 17.85 1.35
N ASN A 351 20.83 16.60 1.64
CA ASN A 351 19.44 16.18 1.87
C ASN A 351 18.51 16.41 0.66
N ASN A 352 19.05 16.48 -0.57
CA ASN A 352 18.25 16.59 -1.78
C ASN A 352 17.83 15.20 -2.29
N VAL A 353 16.68 15.16 -2.96
CA VAL A 353 16.17 13.98 -3.68
C VAL A 353 16.04 14.30 -5.15
N THR A 354 16.66 13.48 -6.01
CA THR A 354 16.53 13.57 -7.47
C THR A 354 16.13 12.24 -8.07
N ASN A 355 15.41 12.26 -9.18
CA ASN A 355 15.01 11.06 -9.91
C ASN A 355 15.85 10.80 -11.17
N SER A 356 16.91 11.56 -11.40
CA SER A 356 17.75 11.49 -12.60
C SER A 356 19.18 11.93 -12.33
N ASP A 357 20.13 11.22 -12.91
CA ASP A 357 21.57 11.58 -12.96
C ASP A 357 21.87 12.85 -13.80
N LYS A 358 20.87 13.34 -14.53
CA LYS A 358 20.94 14.58 -15.33
C LYS A 358 20.52 15.83 -14.56
N VAL A 359 20.25 15.69 -13.28
CA VAL A 359 19.95 16.79 -12.36
C VAL A 359 21.22 17.13 -11.58
N VAL A 360 21.67 18.36 -11.71
CA VAL A 360 22.80 18.91 -10.97
C VAL A 360 22.25 19.92 -9.97
N LEU A 361 22.48 19.68 -8.68
CA LEU A 361 22.20 20.64 -7.61
C LEU A 361 23.54 21.20 -7.13
N ASN A 362 23.66 22.52 -7.09
CA ASN A 362 24.83 23.21 -6.59
C ASN A 362 24.40 24.29 -5.59
N ASP A 363 25.08 24.35 -4.44
CA ASP A 363 24.75 25.27 -3.33
C ASP A 363 23.23 25.23 -3.00
N SER A 364 22.63 24.03 -2.97
CA SER A 364 21.19 23.83 -2.80
C SER A 364 20.91 22.69 -1.81
N ASN A 365 19.99 22.90 -0.87
CA ASN A 365 19.72 21.96 0.19
C ASN A 365 18.20 21.66 0.29
N ASP A 366 17.87 20.46 0.80
CA ASP A 366 16.48 20.04 1.09
C ASP A 366 15.52 20.15 -0.12
N CYS A 367 16.04 20.03 -1.35
CA CYS A 367 15.25 20.12 -2.56
C CYS A 367 14.77 18.74 -3.05
N ILE A 368 13.60 18.72 -3.68
CA ILE A 368 13.05 17.56 -4.39
C ILE A 368 12.97 17.93 -5.86
N VAL A 369 13.68 17.21 -6.73
CA VAL A 369 13.65 17.43 -8.19
C VAL A 369 13.17 16.18 -8.88
N ASN A 370 11.94 16.22 -9.39
CA ASN A 370 11.27 15.14 -10.09
C ASN A 370 10.91 15.57 -11.51
N VAL A 371 11.73 15.20 -12.47
CA VAL A 371 11.66 15.64 -13.86
C VAL A 371 11.76 14.46 -14.82
N PRO A 372 11.35 14.59 -16.10
CA PRO A 372 11.55 13.53 -17.08
C PRO A 372 13.01 13.07 -17.16
N PRO A 373 13.30 11.74 -17.21
CA PRO A 373 14.67 11.19 -17.09
C PRO A 373 15.66 11.70 -18.14
N ARG A 374 15.19 12.24 -19.26
CA ARG A 374 16.05 12.75 -20.35
C ARG A 374 16.34 14.24 -20.26
N LYS A 375 15.77 14.93 -19.26
CA LYS A 375 15.90 16.37 -19.10
C LYS A 375 17.16 16.73 -18.33
N ASN A 376 18.00 17.59 -18.90
CA ASN A 376 19.13 18.18 -18.16
C ASN A 376 18.60 19.35 -17.32
N VAL A 377 18.88 19.35 -16.03
CA VAL A 377 18.42 20.38 -15.08
C VAL A 377 19.58 20.80 -14.21
N VAL A 378 19.76 22.10 -14.04
CA VAL A 378 20.68 22.70 -13.06
C VAL A 378 19.84 23.50 -12.06
N VAL A 379 20.07 23.24 -10.78
CA VAL A 379 19.47 23.96 -9.66
C VAL A 379 20.60 24.58 -8.87
N GLN A 380 20.59 25.90 -8.71
CA GLN A 380 21.70 26.64 -8.11
C GLN A 380 21.20 27.60 -7.03
N GLY A 381 21.82 27.50 -5.83
CA GLY A 381 21.68 28.51 -4.77
C GLY A 381 20.26 28.65 -4.20
N VAL A 382 19.51 27.54 -4.08
CA VAL A 382 18.13 27.53 -3.57
C VAL A 382 17.89 26.37 -2.62
N ASP A 383 17.03 26.55 -1.64
CA ASP A 383 16.73 25.58 -0.61
C ASP A 383 15.22 25.31 -0.49
N ASN A 384 14.88 24.10 0.00
CA ASN A 384 13.51 23.74 0.38
C ASN A 384 12.51 23.84 -0.77
N LEU A 385 12.89 23.48 -1.99
CA LEU A 385 12.00 23.51 -3.15
C LEU A 385 11.54 22.11 -3.57
N ILE A 386 10.31 22.07 -4.11
CA ILE A 386 9.78 20.98 -4.92
C ILE A 386 9.81 21.48 -6.36
N ILE A 387 10.57 20.83 -7.21
CA ILE A 387 10.66 21.07 -8.65
C ILE A 387 10.15 19.81 -9.33
N ALA A 388 8.99 19.88 -9.94
CA ALA A 388 8.35 18.72 -10.56
C ALA A 388 7.85 19.05 -11.96
N GLU A 389 8.10 18.13 -12.91
CA GLU A 389 7.70 18.31 -14.30
C GLU A 389 7.07 17.03 -14.87
N LYS A 390 5.93 17.18 -15.54
CA LYS A 390 5.26 16.15 -16.34
C LYS A 390 4.31 16.78 -17.33
N ASP A 391 4.17 16.18 -18.51
CA ASP A 391 3.17 16.54 -19.55
C ASP A 391 3.14 18.05 -19.87
N ASN A 392 4.28 18.69 -20.04
CA ASN A 392 4.42 20.12 -20.31
C ASN A 392 4.10 21.05 -19.12
N TYR A 393 3.90 20.51 -17.91
CA TYR A 393 3.76 21.31 -16.71
C TYR A 393 5.03 21.26 -15.90
N LEU A 394 5.63 22.43 -15.65
CA LEU A 394 6.71 22.61 -14.67
C LEU A 394 6.13 23.30 -13.45
N MET A 395 6.31 22.70 -12.28
CA MET A 395 5.97 23.29 -11.00
C MET A 395 7.24 23.54 -10.19
N ILE A 396 7.36 24.73 -9.62
CA ILE A 396 8.37 25.09 -8.63
C ILE A 396 7.59 25.63 -7.43
N CYS A 397 7.73 24.98 -6.28
CA CYS A 397 6.99 25.31 -5.09
C CYS A 397 7.88 25.13 -3.85
N HIS A 398 7.75 25.98 -2.85
CA HIS A 398 8.42 25.78 -1.57
C HIS A 398 7.80 24.60 -0.82
N ARG A 399 8.59 23.73 -0.19
CA ARG A 399 8.13 22.53 0.52
C ARG A 399 7.06 22.84 1.58
N LYS A 400 7.18 23.95 2.31
CA LYS A 400 6.17 24.40 3.30
C LYS A 400 4.79 24.69 2.70
N ASP A 401 4.71 24.90 1.39
CA ASP A 401 3.50 25.25 0.67
C ASP A 401 2.90 24.05 -0.11
N GLU A 402 3.35 22.82 0.17
CA GLU A 402 2.91 21.62 -0.57
C GLU A 402 1.39 21.41 -0.51
N ASP A 403 0.70 21.81 0.54
CA ASP A 403 -0.75 21.76 0.66
C ASP A 403 -1.50 22.58 -0.39
N LYS A 404 -0.84 23.60 -0.95
CA LYS A 404 -1.39 24.46 -1.99
C LYS A 404 -1.38 23.78 -3.35
N ILE A 405 -0.53 22.76 -3.56
CA ILE A 405 -0.33 22.07 -4.85
C ILE A 405 -1.64 21.51 -5.39
N LYS A 406 -2.49 20.94 -4.53
CA LYS A 406 -3.82 20.42 -4.92
C LYS A 406 -4.73 21.41 -5.63
N ARG A 407 -4.42 22.73 -5.57
CA ARG A 407 -5.18 23.80 -6.22
C ARG A 407 -4.62 24.15 -7.60
N PHE A 408 -3.37 23.84 -7.90
CA PHE A 408 -2.67 24.33 -9.10
C PHE A 408 -3.28 23.77 -10.40
N GLU A 409 -3.71 22.52 -10.40
CA GLU A 409 -4.40 21.93 -11.55
C GLU A 409 -5.64 22.77 -11.98
N LYS A 410 -6.32 23.40 -11.02
CA LYS A 410 -7.53 24.21 -11.31
C LYS A 410 -7.22 25.43 -12.16
N PHE A 411 -6.01 26.00 -12.08
CA PHE A 411 -5.62 27.18 -12.86
C PHE A 411 -5.58 26.92 -14.37
N PHE A 412 -5.42 25.66 -14.76
CA PHE A 412 -5.29 25.25 -16.17
C PHE A 412 -6.59 24.65 -16.75
N ARG A 413 -7.62 24.40 -15.92
CA ARG A 413 -8.90 23.82 -16.38
C ARG A 413 -9.74 24.79 -17.18
N HIS A 414 -9.61 26.08 -16.95
CA HIS A 414 -10.43 27.12 -17.56
C HIS A 414 -9.79 27.78 -18.79
N LYS A 415 -8.62 27.26 -19.23
CA LYS A 415 -7.88 27.80 -20.39
C LYS A 415 -7.94 26.88 -21.62
N LYS A 416 -8.93 25.99 -21.68
CA LYS A 416 -9.21 25.18 -22.88
C LYS A 416 -10.47 25.66 -23.56
#